data_56084beaf11a09de67ee1b0c2b68db4c
#
_entry.id   56084beaf11a09de67ee1b0c2b68db4c
#
_cell.length_a   1.000
_cell.length_b   1.000
_cell.length_c   1.000
_cell.angle_alpha   90.00
_cell.angle_beta   90.00
_cell.angle_gamma   90.00
#
_symmetry.space_group_name_H-M   'P 1'
#
loop_
_entity.id
_entity.type
_entity.pdbx_description
1 polymer ?
#
loop_
_entity_poly.entity_id
_entity_poly.type
_entity_poly.pdbx_seq_one_letter_code
_entity_poly.pdbx_strand_id
1 'polypeptide(L)'
;MLSALGGFPVTRGSADLEALKRCVAVLSSGEPLVLFPEGTRQAGPTVHPLFDGPAYVALKTGVPIVPVGIGGSEHVMSKGSRSIRAQRCRVVVGAPIFPPSTNGKAPRELVTQVTSELATSLQRVFDQARRDARLPD
;
A
#
# COMPACT_ATOMS: atom_id res chain seq x y z
N MET A 1 -15.01 -13.64 -6.32
CA MET A 1 -14.33 -13.03 -7.50
C MET A 1 -12.92 -12.55 -7.19
N LEU A 2 -12.65 -11.84 -6.09
CA LEU A 2 -11.28 -11.43 -5.71
C LEU A 2 -10.38 -12.61 -5.31
N SER A 3 -10.92 -13.65 -4.71
CA SER A 3 -10.15 -14.85 -4.32
C SER A 3 -9.58 -15.60 -5.53
N ALA A 4 -10.23 -15.53 -6.70
CA ALA A 4 -9.73 -16.13 -7.93
C ALA A 4 -8.52 -15.37 -8.52
N LEU A 5 -8.28 -14.15 -8.07
CA LEU A 5 -7.15 -13.29 -8.44
C LEU A 5 -6.06 -13.26 -7.35
N GLY A 6 -6.07 -14.24 -6.42
CA GLY A 6 -5.11 -14.28 -5.30
C GLY A 6 -5.42 -13.31 -4.15
N GLY A 7 -6.57 -12.64 -4.19
CA GLY A 7 -6.98 -11.75 -3.09
C GLY A 7 -7.53 -12.53 -1.88
N PHE A 8 -7.17 -12.13 -0.68
CA PHE A 8 -7.76 -12.67 0.54
C PHE A 8 -8.40 -11.55 1.39
N PRO A 9 -9.48 -11.87 2.11
CA PRO A 9 -10.18 -10.88 2.92
C PRO A 9 -9.36 -10.49 4.15
N VAL A 10 -9.46 -9.22 4.54
CA VAL A 10 -8.88 -8.66 5.76
C VAL A 10 -10.01 -8.07 6.59
N THR A 11 -10.05 -8.39 7.88
CA THR A 11 -11.02 -7.83 8.82
C THR A 11 -10.61 -6.39 9.16
N ARG A 12 -11.45 -5.42 8.79
CA ARG A 12 -11.17 -4.00 9.02
C ARG A 12 -11.42 -3.66 10.49
N GLY A 13 -10.56 -2.81 11.05
CA GLY A 13 -10.75 -2.23 12.39
C GLY A 13 -10.19 -3.03 13.56
N SER A 14 -9.58 -4.18 13.31
CA SER A 14 -8.80 -4.92 14.30
C SER A 14 -7.44 -5.32 13.72
N ALA A 15 -6.46 -5.57 14.58
CA ALA A 15 -5.21 -6.20 14.16
C ALA A 15 -5.53 -7.63 13.69
N ASP A 16 -5.75 -7.81 12.39
CA ASP A 16 -6.03 -9.12 11.80
C ASP A 16 -4.73 -9.93 11.71
N LEU A 17 -4.39 -10.59 12.82
CA LEU A 17 -3.19 -11.42 12.92
C LEU A 17 -3.18 -12.55 11.90
N GLU A 18 -4.33 -13.09 11.53
CA GLU A 18 -4.43 -14.13 10.51
C GLU A 18 -4.11 -13.58 9.12
N ALA A 19 -4.57 -12.38 8.80
CA ALA A 19 -4.20 -11.71 7.56
C ALA A 19 -2.69 -11.42 7.50
N LEU A 20 -2.09 -10.95 8.60
CA LEU A 20 -0.64 -10.72 8.67
C LEU A 20 0.17 -12.03 8.50
N LYS A 21 -0.26 -13.13 9.12
CA LYS A 21 0.37 -14.45 8.93
C LYS A 21 0.29 -14.91 7.46
N ARG A 22 -0.84 -14.70 6.79
CA ARG A 22 -0.99 -15.01 5.36
C ARG A 22 -0.07 -14.15 4.50
N CYS A 23 0.05 -12.85 4.78
CA CYS A 23 1.00 -11.96 4.09
C CYS A 23 2.43 -12.49 4.21
N VAL A 24 2.85 -12.85 5.42
CA VAL A 24 4.18 -13.43 5.66
C VAL A 24 4.37 -14.74 4.89
N ALA A 25 3.38 -15.63 4.90
CA ALA A 25 3.45 -16.90 4.18
C ALA A 25 3.59 -16.71 2.66
N VAL A 26 2.82 -15.78 2.06
CA VAL A 26 2.92 -15.45 0.63
C VAL A 26 4.31 -14.94 0.27
N LEU A 27 4.86 -13.99 1.03
CA LEU A 27 6.21 -13.47 0.77
C LEU A 27 7.30 -14.51 1.01
N SER A 28 7.12 -15.39 2.01
CA SER A 28 8.07 -16.48 2.29
C SER A 28 8.09 -17.57 1.20
N SER A 29 7.00 -17.70 0.42
CA SER A 29 6.97 -18.57 -0.76
C SER A 29 7.59 -17.94 -2.02
N GLY A 30 8.10 -16.71 -1.92
CA GLY A 30 8.72 -15.98 -3.03
C GLY A 30 7.72 -15.25 -3.93
N GLU A 31 6.44 -15.20 -3.54
CA GLU A 31 5.39 -14.52 -4.30
C GLU A 31 5.29 -13.05 -3.93
N PRO A 32 5.04 -12.15 -4.90
CA PRO A 32 4.83 -10.74 -4.62
C PRO A 32 3.47 -10.51 -3.93
N LEU A 33 3.41 -9.49 -3.09
CA LEU A 33 2.20 -9.11 -2.37
C LEU A 33 1.87 -7.64 -2.62
N VAL A 34 0.63 -7.36 -2.99
CA VAL A 34 0.11 -5.99 -3.12
C VAL A 34 -0.74 -5.66 -1.90
N LEU A 35 -0.42 -4.55 -1.23
CA LEU A 35 -1.15 -4.05 -0.08
C LEU A 35 -1.58 -2.60 -0.31
N PHE A 36 -2.77 -2.25 0.19
CA PHE A 36 -3.28 -0.89 0.20
C PHE A 36 -3.21 -0.36 1.64
N PRO A 37 -2.15 0.38 2.01
CA PRO A 37 -1.87 0.70 3.41
C PRO A 37 -2.86 1.68 4.04
N GLU A 38 -3.64 2.41 3.25
CA GLU A 38 -4.71 3.27 3.74
C GLU A 38 -6.00 2.49 4.10
N GLY A 39 -6.06 1.19 3.79
CA GLY A 39 -7.17 0.28 4.13
C GLY A 39 -8.50 0.55 3.41
N THR A 40 -8.64 1.68 2.75
CA THR A 40 -9.83 2.05 1.99
C THR A 40 -9.48 3.02 0.86
N ARG A 41 -10.39 3.20 -0.09
CA ARG A 41 -10.25 4.26 -1.10
C ARG A 41 -10.39 5.62 -0.42
N GLN A 42 -9.42 6.49 -0.64
CA GLN A 42 -9.42 7.86 -0.17
C GLN A 42 -9.70 8.85 -1.32
N ALA A 43 -9.87 10.10 -0.99
CA ALA A 43 -10.05 11.19 -1.94
C ALA A 43 -9.14 12.36 -1.57
N GLY A 44 -8.81 13.18 -2.57
CA GLY A 44 -7.96 14.37 -2.38
C GLY A 44 -6.48 14.10 -2.68
N PRO A 45 -5.64 15.11 -2.51
CA PRO A 45 -4.24 15.08 -2.92
C PRO A 45 -3.29 14.48 -1.89
N THR A 46 -3.77 14.19 -0.68
CA THR A 46 -2.92 13.77 0.44
C THR A 46 -3.09 12.29 0.72
N VAL A 47 -1.99 11.58 0.91
CA VAL A 47 -1.97 10.22 1.43
C VAL A 47 -2.40 10.26 2.90
N HIS A 48 -3.42 9.50 3.23
CA HIS A 48 -3.97 9.42 4.59
C HIS A 48 -3.08 8.56 5.51
N PRO A 49 -3.29 8.61 6.83
CA PRO A 49 -2.54 7.79 7.77
C PRO A 49 -2.53 6.32 7.37
N LEU A 50 -1.36 5.70 7.39
CA LEU A 50 -1.18 4.32 6.98
C LEU A 50 -1.33 3.37 8.16
N PHE A 51 -1.83 2.17 7.87
CA PHE A 51 -1.75 1.04 8.80
C PHE A 51 -0.33 0.48 8.83
N ASP A 52 0.08 -0.01 9.99
CA ASP A 52 1.42 -0.58 10.23
C ASP A 52 1.67 -1.96 9.59
N GLY A 53 0.62 -2.59 9.05
CA GLY A 53 0.69 -3.93 8.48
C GLY A 53 1.82 -4.13 7.46
N PRO A 54 1.96 -3.28 6.43
CA PRO A 54 3.04 -3.42 5.44
C PRO A 54 4.44 -3.35 6.06
N ALA A 55 4.67 -2.41 6.97
CA ALA A 55 5.95 -2.27 7.68
C ALA A 55 6.24 -3.50 8.56
N TYR A 56 5.24 -3.97 9.29
CA TYR A 56 5.34 -5.17 10.11
C TYR A 56 5.73 -6.39 9.27
N VAL A 57 5.05 -6.62 8.16
CA VAL A 57 5.31 -7.77 7.28
C VAL A 57 6.70 -7.68 6.65
N ALA A 58 7.11 -6.49 6.20
CA ALA A 58 8.44 -6.28 5.64
C ALA A 58 9.56 -6.56 6.66
N LEU A 59 9.42 -6.08 7.90
CA LEU A 59 10.37 -6.37 8.98
C LEU A 59 10.43 -7.86 9.33
N LYS A 60 9.28 -8.55 9.27
CA LYS A 60 9.20 -10.00 9.53
C LYS A 60 9.89 -10.84 8.46
N THR A 61 9.80 -10.43 7.21
CA THR A 61 10.26 -11.22 6.06
C THR A 61 11.59 -10.74 5.49
N GLY A 62 12.02 -9.50 5.80
CA GLY A 62 13.18 -8.86 5.18
C GLY A 62 12.94 -8.43 3.72
N VAL A 63 11.72 -8.56 3.20
CA VAL A 63 11.37 -8.20 1.82
C VAL A 63 11.20 -6.69 1.69
N PRO A 64 11.75 -6.04 0.63
CA PRO A 64 11.60 -4.61 0.46
C PRO A 64 10.16 -4.21 0.14
N ILE A 65 9.80 -2.98 0.51
CA ILE A 65 8.53 -2.35 0.14
C ILE A 65 8.77 -1.45 -1.07
N VAL A 66 7.98 -1.61 -2.12
CA VAL A 66 8.01 -0.74 -3.30
C VAL A 66 6.78 0.17 -3.26
N PRO A 67 6.94 1.47 -2.99
CA PRO A 67 5.82 2.41 -3.00
C PRO A 67 5.34 2.65 -4.43
N VAL A 68 4.02 2.60 -4.64
CA VAL A 68 3.39 2.82 -5.95
C VAL A 68 2.29 3.87 -5.81
N GLY A 69 2.43 4.98 -6.53
CA GLY A 69 1.41 6.03 -6.62
C GLY A 69 0.54 5.86 -7.86
N ILE A 70 -0.77 6.00 -7.69
CA ILE A 70 -1.75 5.92 -8.79
C ILE A 70 -2.52 7.24 -8.82
N GLY A 71 -2.27 8.09 -9.82
CA GLY A 71 -3.00 9.34 -10.04
C GLY A 71 -4.10 9.17 -11.08
N GLY A 72 -5.26 9.80 -10.86
CA GLY A 72 -6.40 9.82 -11.79
C GLY A 72 -7.42 8.70 -11.58
N SER A 73 -7.11 7.70 -10.79
CA SER A 73 -8.02 6.57 -10.55
C SER A 73 -9.31 6.98 -9.81
N GLU A 74 -9.28 8.03 -9.00
CA GLU A 74 -10.42 8.60 -8.31
C GLU A 74 -11.50 9.14 -9.25
N HIS A 75 -11.12 9.52 -10.47
CA HIS A 75 -12.04 9.99 -11.51
C HIS A 75 -12.60 8.85 -12.37
N VAL A 76 -11.96 7.70 -12.37
CA VAL A 76 -12.46 6.50 -13.06
C VAL A 76 -13.69 5.95 -12.35
N MET A 77 -13.61 5.80 -11.04
CA MET A 77 -14.71 5.33 -10.21
C MET A 77 -14.65 6.00 -8.84
N SER A 78 -15.38 7.11 -8.69
CA SER A 78 -15.44 7.86 -7.43
C SER A 78 -16.02 7.00 -6.30
N LYS A 79 -15.63 7.32 -5.06
CA LYS A 79 -16.16 6.66 -3.86
C LYS A 79 -17.70 6.77 -3.84
N GLY A 80 -18.37 5.61 -3.76
CA GLY A 80 -19.85 5.52 -3.78
C GLY A 80 -20.49 5.47 -5.18
N SER A 81 -19.72 5.66 -6.27
CA SER A 81 -20.22 5.50 -7.64
C SER A 81 -20.12 4.06 -8.11
N ARG A 82 -21.11 3.61 -8.90
CA ARG A 82 -21.07 2.37 -9.69
C ARG A 82 -20.75 2.63 -11.16
N SER A 83 -20.64 3.90 -11.56
CA SER A 83 -20.33 4.29 -12.93
C SER A 83 -18.83 4.36 -13.13
N ILE A 84 -18.35 3.72 -14.19
CA ILE A 84 -16.95 3.76 -14.65
C ILE A 84 -16.85 4.82 -15.72
N ARG A 85 -15.90 5.75 -15.59
CA ARG A 85 -15.60 6.79 -16.58
C ARG A 85 -14.21 6.52 -17.15
N ALA A 86 -14.06 6.61 -18.47
CA ALA A 86 -12.76 6.55 -19.11
C ALA A 86 -11.97 7.84 -18.77
N GLN A 87 -10.94 7.68 -17.94
CA GLN A 87 -10.08 8.77 -17.49
C GLN A 87 -8.61 8.36 -17.59
N ARG A 88 -7.75 9.36 -17.72
CA ARG A 88 -6.32 9.13 -17.75
C ARG A 88 -5.82 8.79 -16.35
N CYS A 89 -5.22 7.61 -16.20
CA CYS A 89 -4.51 7.21 -14.99
C CYS A 89 -3.00 7.18 -15.25
N ARG A 90 -2.23 7.48 -14.22
CA ARG A 90 -0.78 7.33 -14.21
C ARG A 90 -0.37 6.50 -13.00
N VAL A 91 0.60 5.63 -13.23
CA VAL A 91 1.21 4.81 -12.18
C VAL A 91 2.68 5.19 -12.11
N VAL A 92 3.13 5.56 -10.94
CA VAL A 92 4.54 5.88 -10.65
C VAL A 92 5.04 4.90 -9.60
N VAL A 93 6.12 4.22 -9.94
CA VAL A 93 6.80 3.26 -9.05
C VAL A 93 8.00 3.96 -8.43
N GLY A 94 8.08 3.99 -7.11
CA GLY A 94 9.18 4.59 -6.37
C GLY A 94 10.34 3.64 -6.12
N ALA A 95 11.39 4.18 -5.52
CA ALA A 95 12.53 3.36 -5.08
C ALA A 95 12.11 2.39 -3.97
N PRO A 96 12.65 1.16 -3.95
CA PRO A 96 12.37 0.21 -2.90
C PRO A 96 12.91 0.70 -1.55
N ILE A 97 12.13 0.47 -0.50
CA ILE A 97 12.50 0.71 0.90
C ILE A 97 12.91 -0.64 1.48
N PHE A 98 14.18 -0.75 1.87
CA PHE A 98 14.71 -1.96 2.48
C PHE A 98 14.54 -1.89 4.00
N PRO A 99 13.76 -2.79 4.62
CA PRO A 99 13.62 -2.79 6.07
C PRO A 99 14.95 -3.15 6.74
N PRO A 100 15.25 -2.59 7.92
CA PRO A 100 16.44 -3.02 8.67
C PRO A 100 16.36 -4.50 9.04
N SER A 101 17.52 -5.17 9.08
CA SER A 101 17.60 -6.57 9.49
C SER A 101 17.25 -6.71 10.97
N THR A 102 16.26 -7.53 11.27
CA THR A 102 15.74 -7.72 12.63
C THR A 102 15.65 -9.18 13.05
N ASN A 103 16.24 -10.08 12.26
CA ASN A 103 16.14 -11.54 12.47
C ASN A 103 14.68 -12.01 12.65
N GLY A 104 13.78 -11.47 11.81
CA GLY A 104 12.36 -11.81 11.84
C GLY A 104 11.56 -11.23 13.02
N LYS A 105 12.12 -10.27 13.76
CA LYS A 105 11.39 -9.48 14.75
C LYS A 105 10.78 -8.23 14.10
N ALA A 106 9.76 -7.66 14.70
CA ALA A 106 9.17 -6.40 14.27
C ALA A 106 8.94 -5.49 15.50
N PRO A 107 10.02 -4.91 16.05
CA PRO A 107 9.91 -3.98 17.17
C PRO A 107 9.01 -2.80 16.77
N ARG A 108 8.17 -2.34 17.71
CA ARG A 108 7.18 -1.28 17.45
C ARG A 108 7.82 0.00 16.93
N GLU A 109 8.96 0.39 17.46
CA GLU A 109 9.69 1.59 17.02
C GLU A 109 10.11 1.51 15.56
N LEU A 110 10.65 0.35 15.13
CA LEU A 110 11.02 0.14 13.72
C LEU A 110 9.79 0.05 12.81
N VAL A 111 8.70 -0.54 13.27
CA VAL A 111 7.42 -0.55 12.53
C VAL A 111 6.97 0.89 12.27
N THR A 112 6.95 1.73 13.32
CA THR A 112 6.56 3.14 13.19
C THR A 112 7.51 3.90 12.24
N GLN A 113 8.81 3.68 12.35
CA GLN A 113 9.81 4.31 11.48
C GLN A 113 9.59 3.93 10.01
N VAL A 114 9.46 2.64 9.70
CA VAL A 114 9.25 2.14 8.33
C VAL A 114 7.91 2.62 7.79
N THR A 115 6.85 2.66 8.61
CA THR A 115 5.54 3.22 8.21
C THR A 115 5.66 4.70 7.84
N SER A 116 6.41 5.49 8.60
CA SER A 116 6.63 6.91 8.33
C SER A 116 7.42 7.14 7.05
N GLU A 117 8.47 6.36 6.82
CA GLU A 117 9.25 6.39 5.57
C GLU A 117 8.39 6.01 4.36
N LEU A 118 7.56 4.97 4.51
CA LEU A 118 6.61 4.55 3.48
C LEU A 118 5.60 5.66 3.16
N ALA A 119 5.03 6.32 4.18
CA ALA A 119 4.08 7.42 3.98
C ALA A 119 4.71 8.58 3.19
N THR A 120 5.93 8.98 3.54
CA THR A 120 6.68 10.02 2.83
C THR A 120 6.94 9.62 1.37
N SER A 121 7.34 8.39 1.14
CA SER A 121 7.63 7.88 -0.20
C SER A 121 6.38 7.73 -1.05
N LEU A 122 5.27 7.26 -0.47
CA LEU A 122 3.97 7.18 -1.13
C LEU A 122 3.45 8.56 -1.54
N GLN A 123 3.53 9.57 -0.65
CA GLN A 123 3.11 10.93 -0.99
C GLN A 123 3.89 11.45 -2.21
N ARG A 124 5.20 11.27 -2.23
CA ARG A 124 6.06 11.72 -3.35
C ARG A 124 5.67 11.08 -4.68
N VAL A 125 5.50 9.75 -4.74
CA VAL A 125 5.13 9.07 -5.99
C VAL A 125 3.68 9.34 -6.37
N PHE A 126 2.80 9.56 -5.41
CA PHE A 126 1.41 9.95 -5.65
C PHE A 126 1.32 11.36 -6.24
N ASP A 127 2.05 12.33 -5.69
CA ASP A 127 2.13 13.70 -6.23
C ASP A 127 2.64 13.69 -7.67
N GLN A 128 3.67 12.90 -7.96
CA GLN A 128 4.16 12.75 -9.32
C GLN A 128 3.11 12.14 -10.23
N ALA A 129 2.46 11.06 -9.82
CA ALA A 129 1.41 10.41 -10.60
C ALA A 129 0.24 11.35 -10.90
N ARG A 130 -0.14 12.21 -9.94
CA ARG A 130 -1.17 13.25 -10.12
C ARG A 130 -0.75 14.29 -11.15
N ARG A 131 0.46 14.83 -11.03
CA ARG A 131 1.01 15.79 -12.03
C ARG A 131 1.03 15.20 -13.43
N ASP A 132 1.51 13.94 -13.56
CA ASP A 132 1.60 13.25 -14.84
C ASP A 132 0.21 12.90 -15.43
N ALA A 133 -0.80 12.73 -14.57
CA ALA A 133 -2.20 12.59 -14.97
C ALA A 133 -2.85 13.96 -15.32
N ARG A 134 -2.16 15.09 -15.08
CA ARG A 134 -2.66 16.47 -15.24
C ARG A 134 -3.91 16.72 -14.39
N LEU A 135 -3.87 16.28 -13.16
CA LEU A 135 -4.91 16.56 -12.18
C LEU A 135 -4.64 17.91 -11.49
N PRO A 136 -5.68 18.67 -11.12
CA PRO A 136 -5.52 19.86 -10.30
C PRO A 136 -4.96 19.50 -8.92
N ASP A 137 -4.26 20.44 -8.32
CA ASP A 137 -3.72 20.35 -6.96
C ASP A 137 -4.84 20.35 -5.91
#